data_fe827ef55074070cd8cdccacc87fbffc
#
_entry.id   fe827ef55074070cd8cdccacc87fbffc
#
_cell.length_a   1.000
_cell.length_b   1.000
_cell.length_c   1.000
_cell.angle_alpha   90.00
_cell.angle_beta   90.00
_cell.angle_gamma   90.00
#
_symmetry.space_group_name_H-M   'P 1'
#
loop_
_entity.id
_entity.type
_entity.pdbx_description
1 polymer ?
#
loop_
_entity_poly.entity_id
_entity_poly.type
_entity_poly.pdbx_seq_one_letter_code
_entity_poly.pdbx_strand_id
1 'polypeptide(L)'
;MKVNLSGRRIACIAGAACFALSLLFTSCAGSSAIRSLKDNVNAQQPLTYNLQRQPESESVRLLIQIPTGKRVAVKLYDIDGLVLESFWSGKQEATIDRTYNFENANEGVYRFEIFDGEKTTTRKVQLQREDIKTITRLIIE
;
A
#
# COMPACT_ATOMS: atom_id res chain seq x y z
N MET A 1 27.90 34.59 20.82
CA MET A 1 27.38 35.89 20.42
C MET A 1 25.89 35.95 20.78
N LYS A 2 25.58 36.87 21.66
CA LYS A 2 24.40 37.22 22.43
C LYS A 2 23.09 37.18 21.62
N VAL A 3 22.07 36.47 22.11
CA VAL A 3 20.88 36.89 22.85
C VAL A 3 20.12 38.10 22.25
N ASN A 4 18.86 37.96 21.95
CA ASN A 4 17.88 38.95 22.38
C ASN A 4 16.46 38.37 22.55
N LEU A 5 16.02 38.36 23.81
CA LEU A 5 14.63 38.25 24.21
C LEU A 5 13.99 39.65 24.12
N SER A 6 12.82 39.75 23.54
CA SER A 6 11.97 40.92 23.81
C SER A 6 10.54 40.46 24.00
N GLY A 7 10.14 40.52 25.23
CA GLY A 7 8.76 40.33 25.65
C GLY A 7 7.88 41.57 25.40
N ARG A 8 6.63 41.34 25.17
CA ARG A 8 5.59 42.36 25.37
C ARG A 8 4.39 41.77 26.08
N ARG A 9 4.27 42.20 27.32
CA ARG A 9 3.04 42.13 28.14
C ARG A 9 2.16 43.32 27.77
N ILE A 10 0.88 43.10 27.62
CA ILE A 10 -0.18 44.12 27.72
C ILE A 10 -1.36 43.35 28.31
N ALA A 11 -1.63 43.48 29.58
CA ALA A 11 -2.35 44.45 30.34
C ALA A 11 -3.89 44.28 30.24
N CYS A 12 -4.42 43.91 31.38
CA CYS A 12 -5.85 43.80 31.74
C CYS A 12 -6.60 45.13 31.57
N ILE A 13 -7.84 45.06 31.15
CA ILE A 13 -8.83 46.08 31.52
C ILE A 13 -10.10 45.36 31.98
N ALA A 14 -10.45 45.60 33.21
CA ALA A 14 -11.69 45.23 33.84
C ALA A 14 -12.79 46.26 33.45
N GLY A 15 -13.99 45.80 33.24
CA GLY A 15 -15.15 46.63 33.08
C GLY A 15 -16.40 45.91 33.55
N ALA A 16 -16.97 46.45 34.61
CA ALA A 16 -18.05 45.89 35.38
C ALA A 16 -19.45 46.24 34.85
N ALA A 17 -20.40 45.39 35.18
CA ALA A 17 -21.80 45.61 35.49
C ALA A 17 -22.76 46.08 34.37
N CYS A 18 -23.84 45.30 34.16
CA CYS A 18 -25.19 45.66 34.53
C CYS A 18 -26.21 44.57 34.14
N PHE A 19 -26.95 44.15 35.13
CA PHE A 19 -28.36 43.77 35.21
C PHE A 19 -29.21 43.72 33.93
N ALA A 20 -29.86 42.57 33.71
CA ALA A 20 -31.35 42.50 33.66
C ALA A 20 -31.80 41.04 33.35
N LEU A 21 -32.45 40.52 34.26
CA LEU A 21 -33.65 39.69 34.34
C LEU A 21 -34.41 39.53 33.02
N SER A 22 -34.60 38.33 32.53
CA SER A 22 -35.90 37.78 32.15
C SER A 22 -35.85 36.48 31.36
N LEU A 23 -36.65 35.53 31.89
CA LEU A 23 -37.49 34.56 31.19
C LEU A 23 -36.85 33.34 30.53
N LEU A 24 -37.04 32.26 31.21
CA LEU A 24 -37.35 30.90 30.84
C LEU A 24 -37.77 30.71 29.37
N PHE A 25 -36.86 30.12 28.59
CA PHE A 25 -37.25 29.22 27.53
C PHE A 25 -36.39 27.97 27.62
N THR A 26 -37.04 26.96 28.15
CA THR A 26 -36.57 25.57 28.09
C THR A 26 -36.62 25.14 26.63
N SER A 27 -35.55 25.32 25.89
CA SER A 27 -35.33 24.66 24.62
C SER A 27 -34.28 23.59 24.83
N CYS A 28 -34.80 22.38 24.98
CA CYS A 28 -34.04 21.18 24.90
C CYS A 28 -33.56 21.03 23.44
N ALA A 29 -32.54 21.78 23.05
CA ALA A 29 -31.79 21.54 21.86
C ALA A 29 -30.72 20.53 22.22
N GLY A 30 -31.01 19.28 21.94
CA GLY A 30 -30.03 18.23 21.93
C GLY A 30 -28.88 18.66 21.00
N SER A 31 -27.82 19.18 21.59
CA SER A 31 -26.54 19.25 20.93
C SER A 31 -26.12 17.82 20.67
N SER A 32 -26.56 17.31 19.52
CA SER A 32 -25.87 16.21 18.87
C SER A 32 -24.45 16.70 18.69
N ALA A 33 -23.60 16.42 19.68
CA ALA A 33 -22.18 16.40 19.46
C ALA A 33 -21.97 15.45 18.28
N ILE A 34 -21.87 16.02 17.10
CA ILE A 34 -21.20 15.39 16.00
C ILE A 34 -19.78 15.20 16.54
N ARG A 35 -19.59 14.11 17.26
CA ARG A 35 -18.29 13.51 17.38
C ARG A 35 -17.92 13.27 15.93
N SER A 36 -17.13 14.18 15.39
CA SER A 36 -16.33 13.90 14.23
C SER A 36 -15.62 12.59 14.56
N LEU A 37 -16.22 11.52 14.11
CA LEU A 37 -15.52 10.31 13.86
C LEU A 37 -14.44 10.73 12.85
N LYS A 38 -13.31 11.20 13.35
CA LYS A 38 -12.04 10.91 12.73
C LYS A 38 -11.94 9.40 12.82
N ASP A 39 -12.82 8.75 12.09
CA ASP A 39 -12.58 7.39 11.71
C ASP A 39 -11.18 7.40 11.15
N ASN A 40 -10.32 6.74 11.88
CA ASN A 40 -9.04 6.32 11.39
C ASN A 40 -9.26 5.68 10.02
N VAL A 41 -9.23 6.48 8.98
CA VAL A 41 -9.09 6.04 7.59
C VAL A 41 -7.62 5.62 7.40
N ASN A 42 -7.08 4.93 8.38
CA ASN A 42 -6.02 3.98 8.25
C ASN A 42 -6.65 2.61 7.93
N ALA A 43 -7.68 2.60 7.08
CA ALA A 43 -8.01 1.42 6.35
C ALA A 43 -6.75 1.11 5.54
N GLN A 44 -5.93 0.23 6.08
CA GLN A 44 -4.75 -0.28 5.42
C GLN A 44 -5.24 -0.82 4.08
N GLN A 45 -5.00 -0.06 3.01
CA GLN A 45 -5.31 -0.53 1.68
C GLN A 45 -4.68 -1.91 1.53
N PRO A 46 -5.46 -2.93 1.15
CA PRO A 46 -4.89 -4.26 0.97
C PRO A 46 -3.83 -4.21 -0.11
N LEU A 47 -2.76 -4.96 0.07
CA LEU A 47 -1.77 -5.16 -0.98
C LEU A 47 -2.48 -5.71 -2.21
N THR A 48 -2.39 -5.01 -3.33
CA THR A 48 -2.93 -5.46 -4.61
C THR A 48 -1.78 -5.84 -5.52
N TYR A 49 -1.87 -7.01 -6.12
CA TYR A 49 -0.89 -7.47 -7.10
C TYR A 49 -1.58 -8.07 -8.31
N ASN A 50 -0.92 -7.94 -9.45
CA ASN A 50 -1.37 -8.50 -10.72
C ASN A 50 -0.18 -9.14 -11.42
N LEU A 51 -0.36 -10.36 -11.88
CA LEU A 51 0.62 -11.11 -12.64
C LEU A 51 0.03 -11.39 -14.01
N GLN A 52 0.58 -10.78 -15.05
CA GLN A 52 0.03 -10.83 -16.40
C GLN A 52 1.05 -11.37 -17.40
N ARG A 53 0.61 -12.28 -18.25
CA ARG A 53 1.36 -12.67 -19.43
C ARG A 53 1.45 -11.48 -20.40
N GLN A 54 2.64 -11.23 -20.92
CA GLN A 54 2.81 -10.27 -22.00
C GLN A 54 2.42 -10.92 -23.33
N PRO A 55 1.61 -10.24 -24.18
CA PRO A 55 1.30 -10.73 -25.51
C PRO A 55 2.59 -10.90 -26.34
N GLU A 56 2.63 -11.93 -27.16
CA GLU A 56 3.71 -12.18 -28.13
C GLU A 56 5.11 -12.37 -27.53
N SER A 57 5.20 -12.59 -26.24
CA SER A 57 6.47 -12.87 -25.55
C SER A 57 6.31 -13.94 -24.49
N GLU A 58 7.41 -14.64 -24.18
CA GLU A 58 7.50 -15.54 -23.03
C GLU A 58 7.81 -14.76 -21.76
N SER A 59 7.09 -13.67 -21.54
CA SER A 59 7.32 -12.79 -20.42
C SER A 59 6.08 -12.61 -19.56
N VAL A 60 6.32 -12.43 -18.27
CA VAL A 60 5.28 -12.14 -17.26
C VAL A 60 5.60 -10.82 -16.60
N ARG A 61 4.64 -9.91 -16.57
CA ARG A 61 4.72 -8.65 -15.85
C ARG A 61 4.08 -8.80 -14.48
N LEU A 62 4.83 -8.49 -13.45
CA LEU A 62 4.37 -8.41 -12.07
C LEU A 62 4.18 -6.95 -11.70
N LEU A 63 2.94 -6.57 -11.41
CA LEU A 63 2.58 -5.25 -10.92
C LEU A 63 2.06 -5.38 -9.49
N ILE A 64 2.67 -4.67 -8.54
CA ILE A 64 2.24 -4.64 -7.14
C ILE A 64 2.02 -3.20 -6.72
N GLN A 65 0.85 -2.91 -6.16
CA GLN A 65 0.55 -1.64 -5.51
C GLN A 65 0.78 -1.78 -4.01
N ILE A 66 1.69 -0.97 -3.48
CA ILE A 66 2.16 -1.06 -2.09
C ILE A 66 1.46 0.02 -1.27
N PRO A 67 0.73 -0.35 -0.22
CA PRO A 67 0.17 0.62 0.71
C PRO A 67 1.25 1.46 1.38
N THR A 68 0.94 2.71 1.65
CA THR A 68 1.86 3.64 2.30
C THR A 68 2.41 3.08 3.62
N GLY A 69 3.72 3.15 3.79
CA GLY A 69 4.41 2.68 5.00
C GLY A 69 4.65 1.17 5.08
N LYS A 70 4.15 0.39 4.10
CA LYS A 70 4.46 -1.05 4.02
C LYS A 70 5.68 -1.31 3.13
N ARG A 71 6.29 -2.47 3.35
CA ARG A 71 7.35 -3.00 2.50
C ARG A 71 6.96 -4.39 2.03
N VAL A 72 7.30 -4.68 0.80
CA VAL A 72 7.00 -5.96 0.16
C VAL A 72 8.30 -6.64 -0.23
N ALA A 73 8.39 -7.93 0.06
CA ALA A 73 9.43 -8.78 -0.49
C ALA A 73 8.84 -9.64 -1.62
N VAL A 74 9.60 -9.80 -2.67
CA VAL A 74 9.26 -10.71 -3.77
C VAL A 74 10.40 -11.68 -3.97
N LYS A 75 10.06 -12.97 -4.12
CA LYS A 75 10.98 -14.03 -4.48
C LYS A 75 10.43 -14.78 -5.68
N LEU A 76 11.29 -15.06 -6.63
CA LEU A 76 11.02 -15.96 -7.74
C LEU A 76 11.86 -17.22 -7.57
N TYR A 77 11.19 -18.35 -7.63
CA TYR A 77 11.81 -19.68 -7.58
C TYR A 77 11.70 -20.36 -8.94
N ASP A 78 12.72 -21.13 -9.27
CA ASP A 78 12.71 -22.01 -10.44
C ASP A 78 11.93 -23.31 -10.17
N ILE A 79 12.02 -24.21 -11.17
CA ILE A 79 11.38 -25.53 -11.16
C ILE A 79 11.92 -26.45 -10.07
N ASP A 80 13.17 -26.27 -9.66
CA ASP A 80 13.86 -27.06 -8.64
C ASP A 80 13.69 -26.46 -7.23
N GLY A 81 13.04 -25.30 -7.13
CA GLY A 81 12.83 -24.57 -5.90
C GLY A 81 14.01 -23.69 -5.47
N LEU A 82 14.96 -23.44 -6.39
CA LEU A 82 16.05 -22.49 -6.16
C LEU A 82 15.56 -21.07 -6.36
N VAL A 83 16.08 -20.13 -5.57
CA VAL A 83 15.73 -18.72 -5.69
C VAL A 83 16.49 -18.12 -6.89
N LEU A 84 15.75 -17.73 -7.93
CA LEU A 84 16.29 -17.03 -9.09
C LEU A 84 16.47 -15.54 -8.81
N GLU A 85 15.50 -14.94 -8.12
CA GLU A 85 15.53 -13.52 -7.77
C GLU A 85 14.88 -13.30 -6.40
N SER A 86 15.42 -12.35 -5.64
CA SER A 86 14.83 -11.89 -4.38
C SER A 86 15.12 -10.41 -4.19
N PHE A 87 14.08 -9.63 -3.88
CA PHE A 87 14.23 -8.21 -3.58
C PHE A 87 13.18 -7.71 -2.59
N TRP A 88 13.46 -6.55 -2.00
CA TRP A 88 12.54 -5.82 -1.14
C TRP A 88 12.20 -4.48 -1.77
N SER A 89 10.94 -4.07 -1.64
CA SER A 89 10.55 -2.71 -2.00
C SER A 89 11.23 -1.66 -1.13
N GLY A 90 11.46 -0.49 -1.67
CA GLY A 90 11.85 0.70 -0.91
C GLY A 90 10.75 1.12 0.08
N LYS A 91 11.12 1.89 1.09
CA LYS A 91 10.15 2.40 2.10
C LYS A 91 9.13 3.40 1.53
N GLN A 92 9.48 4.07 0.45
CA GLN A 92 8.65 5.09 -0.20
C GLN A 92 8.14 4.64 -1.57
N GLU A 93 8.40 3.38 -1.92
CA GLU A 93 7.98 2.82 -3.19
C GLU A 93 6.49 2.46 -3.11
N ALA A 94 5.69 3.08 -3.96
CA ALA A 94 4.25 2.86 -4.01
C ALA A 94 3.86 1.73 -4.98
N THR A 95 4.75 1.40 -5.91
CA THR A 95 4.47 0.42 -6.97
C THR A 95 5.73 -0.32 -7.35
N ILE A 96 5.63 -1.63 -7.45
CA ILE A 96 6.63 -2.49 -8.11
C ILE A 96 6.07 -2.85 -9.48
N ASP A 97 6.85 -2.62 -10.52
CA ASP A 97 6.52 -3.00 -11.89
C ASP A 97 7.75 -3.68 -12.50
N ARG A 98 7.66 -5.00 -12.67
CA ARG A 98 8.76 -5.81 -13.17
C ARG A 98 8.29 -6.80 -14.21
N THR A 99 9.10 -6.98 -15.24
CA THR A 99 8.89 -7.98 -16.28
C THR A 99 9.96 -9.07 -16.18
N TYR A 100 9.50 -10.30 -16.14
CA TYR A 100 10.31 -11.50 -16.09
C TYR A 100 10.25 -12.20 -17.44
N ASN A 101 11.41 -12.38 -18.07
CA ASN A 101 11.52 -13.07 -19.36
C ASN A 101 11.88 -14.55 -19.12
N PHE A 102 11.08 -15.44 -19.69
CA PHE A 102 11.23 -16.90 -19.61
C PHE A 102 11.69 -17.53 -20.93
N GLU A 103 12.09 -16.74 -21.93
CA GLU A 103 12.44 -17.22 -23.26
C GLU A 103 13.51 -18.33 -23.25
N ASN A 104 14.50 -18.22 -22.36
CA ASN A 104 15.57 -19.21 -22.21
C ASN A 104 15.40 -20.07 -20.95
N ALA A 105 14.24 -20.02 -20.30
CA ALA A 105 13.97 -20.80 -19.12
C ALA A 105 13.54 -22.23 -19.47
N ASN A 106 13.74 -23.18 -18.57
CA ASN A 106 13.28 -24.55 -18.73
C ASN A 106 11.75 -24.63 -18.56
N GLU A 107 11.13 -25.60 -19.23
CA GLU A 107 9.73 -25.91 -19.00
C GLU A 107 9.50 -26.37 -17.56
N GLY A 108 8.37 -25.98 -17.00
CA GLY A 108 7.98 -26.36 -15.66
C GLY A 108 7.24 -25.27 -14.89
N VAL A 109 7.16 -25.42 -13.59
CA VAL A 109 6.40 -24.53 -12.71
C VAL A 109 7.34 -23.62 -11.95
N TYR A 110 7.27 -22.34 -12.25
CA TYR A 110 7.93 -21.26 -11.52
C TYR A 110 7.01 -20.72 -10.43
N ARG A 111 7.59 -20.27 -9.32
CA ARG A 111 6.82 -19.82 -8.16
C ARG A 111 7.24 -18.43 -7.74
N PHE A 112 6.27 -17.51 -7.71
CA PHE A 112 6.42 -16.21 -7.09
C PHE A 112 5.91 -16.25 -5.65
N GLU A 113 6.69 -15.77 -4.72
CA GLU A 113 6.27 -15.51 -3.34
C GLU A 113 6.31 -14.02 -3.07
N ILE A 114 5.18 -13.47 -2.65
CA ILE A 114 4.99 -12.05 -2.34
C ILE A 114 4.67 -11.95 -0.85
N PHE A 115 5.58 -11.36 -0.08
CA PHE A 115 5.43 -11.16 1.36
C PHE A 115 5.14 -9.70 1.66
N ASP A 116 4.03 -9.41 2.33
CA ASP A 116 3.55 -8.06 2.63
C ASP A 116 3.92 -7.55 4.03
N GLY A 117 4.79 -8.26 4.73
CA GLY A 117 5.17 -8.00 6.13
C GLY A 117 4.38 -8.83 7.13
N GLU A 118 3.25 -9.41 6.74
CA GLU A 118 2.38 -10.21 7.61
C GLU A 118 2.18 -11.63 7.06
N LYS A 119 1.89 -11.72 5.76
CA LYS A 119 1.60 -13.00 5.09
C LYS A 119 2.38 -13.13 3.79
N THR A 120 2.59 -14.38 3.39
CA THR A 120 3.15 -14.72 2.09
C THR A 120 2.03 -15.19 1.17
N THR A 121 1.95 -14.60 -0.01
CA THR A 121 1.08 -15.07 -1.09
C THR A 121 1.92 -15.73 -2.16
N THR A 122 1.52 -16.90 -2.59
CA THR A 122 2.21 -17.67 -3.64
C THR A 122 1.41 -17.63 -4.93
N ARG A 123 2.11 -17.41 -6.05
CA ARG A 123 1.59 -17.53 -7.42
C ARG A 123 2.49 -18.42 -8.24
N LYS A 124 1.88 -19.22 -9.09
CA LYS A 124 2.59 -20.14 -9.97
C LYS A 124 2.47 -19.68 -11.42
N VAL A 125 3.54 -19.84 -12.15
CA VAL A 125 3.62 -19.63 -13.59
C VAL A 125 4.10 -20.94 -14.20
N GLN A 126 3.25 -21.56 -15.01
CA GLN A 126 3.62 -22.76 -15.74
C GLN A 126 4.13 -22.38 -17.13
N LEU A 127 5.38 -22.69 -17.40
CA LEU A 127 5.97 -22.58 -18.72
C LEU A 127 5.84 -23.92 -19.44
N GLN A 128 5.18 -23.93 -20.57
CA GLN A 128 4.95 -25.11 -21.39
C GLN A 128 5.15 -24.75 -22.86
N ARG A 129 6.01 -25.49 -23.55
CA ARG A 129 6.28 -25.38 -25.00
C ARG A 129 5.70 -26.60 -25.67
N GLU A 130 4.91 -26.39 -26.71
CA GLU A 130 4.39 -27.48 -27.52
C GLU A 130 5.30 -27.72 -28.74
N ASP A 131 5.79 -28.95 -28.93
CA ASP A 131 6.80 -29.31 -29.92
C ASP A 131 6.36 -29.19 -31.41
N ILE A 132 5.08 -28.91 -31.70
CA ILE A 132 4.58 -28.99 -33.09
C ILE A 132 4.37 -27.62 -33.75
N LYS A 133 4.34 -26.55 -33.05
CA LYS A 133 4.37 -25.16 -33.53
C LYS A 133 4.67 -24.31 -32.33
N THR A 134 5.87 -23.87 -32.13
CA THR A 134 6.33 -22.89 -31.16
C THR A 134 5.21 -22.06 -30.51
N ILE A 135 4.27 -22.70 -29.81
CA ILE A 135 3.25 -22.04 -29.02
C ILE A 135 3.67 -22.24 -27.58
N THR A 136 4.46 -21.33 -27.09
CA THR A 136 4.75 -21.25 -25.66
C THR A 136 3.50 -20.80 -24.94
N ARG A 137 2.94 -21.66 -24.11
CA ARG A 137 1.84 -21.31 -23.20
C ARG A 137 2.40 -20.95 -21.85
N LEU A 138 2.17 -19.74 -21.45
CA LEU A 138 2.36 -19.27 -20.08
C LEU A 138 0.99 -19.28 -19.41
N ILE A 139 0.81 -20.17 -18.44
CA ILE A 139 -0.42 -20.25 -17.63
C ILE A 139 -0.12 -19.66 -16.27
N ILE A 140 -0.95 -18.75 -15.81
CA ILE A 140 -0.85 -18.12 -14.50
C ILE A 140 -2.01 -18.65 -13.65
N GLU A 141 -1.70 -19.35 -12.55
CA GLU A 141 -2.64 -19.84 -11.54
C GLU A 141 -2.68 -18.96 -10.30
#